data_d74005d99ad4733255c9869a757dcc23
#
_entry.id   d74005d99ad4733255c9869a757dcc23
#
_cell.length_a   1.000
_cell.length_b   1.000
_cell.length_c   1.000
_cell.angle_alpha   90.00
_cell.angle_beta   90.00
_cell.angle_gamma   90.00
#
_symmetry.space_group_name_H-M   'P 1'
#
loop_
_entity.id
_entity.type
_entity.pdbx_description
1 polymer ?
#
loop_
_entity_poly.entity_id
_entity_poly.type
_entity_poly.pdbx_seq_one_letter_code
_entity_poly.pdbx_strand_id
1 'polypeptide(L)'
;MQVAGVVTRLEALLGEFVSTDVQIAVSLGVVIGAAAAAGLVIPRAVDRIQRLTARWTHNRFGDRVADAAERVEDVVPIDKILAVVVRTVQLLLFVLTVVVLLIVWGLVDVAWWLIGLLETALPTVTRIGFTATLLILAALGNNVLQDLIAEFTTDTSHITKHQEQILTRIAQVALIIVVAIGVLSVWDIQIGGILVGAGFLGIVVGMAARQTLGSLIAGFVLMFSRPFEIGDWITVGDNGGIVTQITIMNTHLRNFDGEHVVIPNDNVADRAVVNRSRDGKLRVHVEVGVDYDADPNRAAEIALDAVEEVQFVDDNPNPQVFPVGFGGSSVDLDIRFWISPPNPQVRWRATGAVIEAVKERFDTESIAIPFPQRTVGQRESEAELPAERKTEMGSTD
;
A
#
# COMPACT_ATOMS: atom_id res chain seq x y z
N MET A 1 21.24 -32.48 -36.11
CA MET A 1 22.13 -33.66 -36.08
C MET A 1 21.40 -34.99 -35.78
N GLN A 2 20.41 -35.05 -34.91
CA GLN A 2 19.70 -36.31 -34.58
C GLN A 2 18.80 -36.83 -35.71
N VAL A 3 18.08 -35.94 -36.43
CA VAL A 3 17.17 -36.32 -37.53
C VAL A 3 17.92 -36.88 -38.70
N ALA A 4 19.10 -36.29 -39.05
CA ALA A 4 19.96 -36.81 -40.12
C ALA A 4 20.42 -38.26 -39.86
N GLY A 5 20.75 -38.62 -38.61
CA GLY A 5 21.13 -39.97 -38.23
C GLY A 5 20.00 -40.98 -38.30
N VAL A 6 18.75 -40.56 -38.09
CA VAL A 6 17.57 -41.42 -38.22
C VAL A 6 17.24 -41.66 -39.70
N VAL A 7 17.30 -40.63 -40.52
CA VAL A 7 17.03 -40.73 -41.94
C VAL A 7 18.06 -41.62 -42.64
N THR A 8 19.39 -41.45 -42.36
CA THR A 8 20.44 -42.34 -42.89
C THR A 8 20.30 -43.79 -42.42
N ARG A 9 19.84 -44.03 -41.22
CA ARG A 9 19.54 -45.42 -40.76
C ARG A 9 18.32 -46.01 -41.44
N LEU A 10 17.27 -45.22 -41.65
CA LEU A 10 16.09 -45.63 -42.41
C LEU A 10 16.44 -45.87 -43.88
N GLU A 11 17.26 -45.02 -44.46
CA GLU A 11 17.77 -45.21 -45.82
C GLU A 11 18.60 -46.49 -45.97
N ALA A 12 19.49 -46.78 -45.02
CA ALA A 12 20.25 -48.03 -45.00
C ALA A 12 19.38 -49.27 -44.80
N LEU A 13 18.34 -49.21 -43.94
CA LEU A 13 17.41 -50.28 -43.72
C LEU A 13 16.44 -50.51 -44.90
N LEU A 14 16.02 -49.43 -45.58
CA LEU A 14 15.07 -49.47 -46.70
C LEU A 14 15.75 -49.70 -48.05
N GLY A 15 17.03 -49.35 -48.20
CA GLY A 15 17.84 -49.58 -49.40
C GLY A 15 18.10 -51.05 -49.68
N GLU A 16 17.91 -51.92 -48.70
CA GLU A 16 18.01 -53.39 -48.88
C GLU A 16 16.75 -53.98 -49.54
N PHE A 17 15.65 -53.23 -49.71
CA PHE A 17 14.41 -53.67 -50.32
C PHE A 17 14.26 -53.22 -51.76
N VAL A 18 15.04 -53.84 -52.64
CA VAL A 18 15.16 -53.42 -54.08
C VAL A 18 13.99 -53.89 -54.95
N SER A 19 13.05 -54.71 -54.46
CA SER A 19 11.91 -55.17 -55.26
C SER A 19 10.70 -54.21 -55.10
N THR A 20 10.11 -53.82 -56.25
CA THR A 20 8.93 -52.94 -56.29
C THR A 20 7.74 -53.48 -55.50
N ASP A 21 7.61 -54.80 -55.39
CA ASP A 21 6.52 -55.46 -54.65
C ASP A 21 6.66 -55.20 -53.11
N VAL A 22 7.88 -55.21 -52.59
CA VAL A 22 8.16 -54.92 -51.19
C VAL A 22 7.95 -53.43 -50.88
N GLN A 23 8.31 -52.53 -51.77
CA GLN A 23 8.04 -51.10 -51.60
C GLN A 23 6.55 -50.81 -51.55
N ILE A 24 5.74 -51.48 -52.38
CA ILE A 24 4.27 -51.33 -52.37
C ILE A 24 3.71 -51.86 -51.06
N ALA A 25 4.16 -53.04 -50.61
CA ALA A 25 3.66 -53.66 -49.36
C ALA A 25 3.99 -52.80 -48.12
N VAL A 26 5.24 -52.26 -48.06
CA VAL A 26 5.65 -51.35 -46.97
C VAL A 26 4.86 -50.04 -47.02
N SER A 27 4.67 -49.46 -48.20
CA SER A 27 3.86 -48.24 -48.38
C SER A 27 2.43 -48.43 -47.94
N LEU A 28 1.84 -49.53 -48.30
CA LEU A 28 0.45 -49.86 -47.88
C LEU A 28 0.38 -50.04 -46.37
N GLY A 29 1.35 -50.72 -45.75
CA GLY A 29 1.41 -50.90 -44.29
C GLY A 29 1.57 -49.56 -43.55
N VAL A 30 2.42 -48.66 -44.03
CA VAL A 30 2.62 -47.32 -43.45
C VAL A 30 1.35 -46.46 -43.56
N VAL A 31 0.70 -46.45 -44.73
CA VAL A 31 -0.55 -45.70 -44.94
C VAL A 31 -1.69 -46.26 -44.05
N ILE A 32 -1.88 -47.57 -43.98
CA ILE A 32 -2.91 -48.18 -43.13
C ILE A 32 -2.62 -47.93 -41.65
N GLY A 33 -1.36 -48.07 -41.22
CA GLY A 33 -0.93 -47.78 -39.87
C GLY A 33 -1.18 -46.32 -39.46
N ALA A 34 -0.82 -45.36 -40.32
CA ALA A 34 -1.03 -43.97 -40.16
C ALA A 34 -2.55 -43.57 -40.10
N ALA A 35 -3.32 -44.18 -41.03
CA ALA A 35 -4.80 -43.96 -41.03
C ALA A 35 -5.45 -44.55 -39.78
N ALA A 36 -5.01 -45.68 -39.31
CA ALA A 36 -5.51 -46.27 -38.05
C ALA A 36 -5.08 -45.41 -36.83
N ALA A 37 -3.84 -44.88 -36.81
CA ALA A 37 -3.38 -43.99 -35.76
C ALA A 37 -4.17 -42.68 -35.78
N ALA A 38 -4.36 -42.04 -36.93
CA ALA A 38 -5.09 -40.78 -37.08
C ALA A 38 -6.57 -40.92 -36.73
N GLY A 39 -7.22 -42.00 -37.16
CA GLY A 39 -8.68 -42.18 -37.03
C GLY A 39 -9.13 -42.87 -35.74
N LEU A 40 -8.27 -43.73 -35.17
CA LEU A 40 -8.66 -44.56 -34.03
C LEU A 40 -7.88 -44.22 -32.75
N VAL A 41 -6.55 -44.05 -32.84
CA VAL A 41 -5.71 -43.92 -31.64
C VAL A 41 -5.76 -42.47 -31.12
N ILE A 42 -5.56 -41.47 -31.97
CA ILE A 42 -5.51 -40.09 -31.56
C ILE A 42 -6.84 -39.63 -30.92
N PRO A 43 -8.03 -39.82 -31.52
CA PRO A 43 -9.29 -39.41 -30.88
C PRO A 43 -9.54 -40.11 -29.55
N ARG A 44 -9.29 -41.43 -29.48
CA ARG A 44 -9.46 -42.18 -28.22
C ARG A 44 -8.49 -41.76 -27.12
N ALA A 45 -7.26 -41.43 -27.46
CA ALA A 45 -6.28 -40.91 -26.52
C ALA A 45 -6.73 -39.57 -25.94
N VAL A 46 -7.22 -38.66 -26.78
CA VAL A 46 -7.73 -37.37 -26.42
C VAL A 46 -8.97 -37.48 -25.49
N ASP A 47 -9.94 -38.34 -25.87
CA ASP A 47 -11.13 -38.60 -25.02
C ASP A 47 -10.74 -39.23 -23.67
N ARG A 48 -9.66 -40.00 -23.63
CA ARG A 48 -9.16 -40.62 -22.39
C ARG A 48 -8.49 -39.57 -21.50
N ILE A 49 -7.70 -38.69 -22.08
CA ILE A 49 -7.05 -37.57 -21.39
C ILE A 49 -8.11 -36.60 -20.82
N GLN A 50 -9.12 -36.21 -21.60
CA GLN A 50 -10.23 -35.39 -21.13
C GLN A 50 -10.94 -35.99 -19.92
N ARG A 51 -11.26 -37.29 -19.98
CA ARG A 51 -11.91 -38.00 -18.86
C ARG A 51 -11.03 -38.07 -17.62
N LEU A 52 -9.72 -38.18 -17.78
CA LEU A 52 -8.76 -38.20 -16.67
C LEU A 52 -8.59 -36.81 -16.05
N THR A 53 -8.48 -35.76 -16.86
CA THR A 53 -8.37 -34.38 -16.37
C THR A 53 -9.65 -33.94 -15.67
N ALA A 54 -10.82 -34.20 -16.23
CA ALA A 54 -12.10 -33.92 -15.59
C ALA A 54 -12.28 -34.61 -14.22
N ARG A 55 -11.84 -35.87 -14.09
CA ARG A 55 -11.87 -36.60 -12.81
C ARG A 55 -10.86 -36.02 -11.79
N TRP A 56 -9.69 -35.61 -12.26
CA TRP A 56 -8.63 -35.06 -11.40
C TRP A 56 -8.98 -33.68 -10.87
N THR A 57 -9.59 -32.82 -11.69
CA THR A 57 -10.05 -31.47 -11.28
C THR A 57 -11.19 -31.54 -10.29
N HIS A 58 -12.16 -32.40 -10.51
CA HIS A 58 -13.30 -32.61 -9.60
C HIS A 58 -12.85 -33.12 -8.22
N ASN A 59 -11.87 -34.06 -8.17
CA ASN A 59 -11.41 -34.65 -6.92
C ASN A 59 -10.47 -33.72 -6.07
N ARG A 60 -9.83 -32.74 -6.66
CA ARG A 60 -8.78 -31.94 -5.96
C ARG A 60 -9.19 -30.52 -5.61
N PHE A 61 -10.15 -29.93 -6.29
CA PHE A 61 -10.47 -28.49 -6.17
C PHE A 61 -11.92 -28.18 -5.77
N GLY A 62 -12.79 -29.19 -5.57
CA GLY A 62 -14.16 -29.00 -5.10
C GLY A 62 -15.10 -28.29 -6.08
N ASP A 63 -16.37 -28.14 -5.70
CA ASP A 63 -17.45 -27.65 -6.56
C ASP A 63 -17.25 -26.20 -7.08
N ARG A 64 -16.53 -25.34 -6.37
CA ARG A 64 -16.26 -23.95 -6.79
C ARG A 64 -15.41 -23.84 -8.06
N VAL A 65 -14.49 -24.77 -8.28
CA VAL A 65 -13.65 -24.79 -9.50
C VAL A 65 -14.39 -25.48 -10.65
N ALA A 66 -15.31 -26.39 -10.34
CA ALA A 66 -16.19 -26.96 -11.34
C ALA A 66 -17.15 -25.92 -11.94
N ASP A 67 -17.75 -25.05 -11.10
CA ASP A 67 -18.61 -23.94 -11.54
C ASP A 67 -17.83 -22.87 -12.33
N ALA A 68 -16.56 -22.63 -11.98
CA ALA A 68 -15.68 -21.76 -12.75
C ALA A 68 -15.29 -22.38 -14.10
N ALA A 69 -15.08 -23.70 -14.15
CA ALA A 69 -14.78 -24.43 -15.38
C ALA A 69 -15.98 -24.48 -16.34
N GLU A 70 -17.22 -24.63 -15.83
CA GLU A 70 -18.44 -24.55 -16.62
C GLU A 70 -18.65 -23.15 -17.26
N ARG A 71 -18.37 -22.08 -16.50
CA ARG A 71 -18.39 -20.70 -17.05
C ARG A 71 -17.27 -20.44 -18.06
N VAL A 72 -16.13 -21.13 -17.92
CA VAL A 72 -15.03 -21.09 -18.89
C VAL A 72 -15.43 -21.78 -20.20
N GLU A 73 -16.21 -22.84 -20.14
CA GLU A 73 -16.68 -23.59 -21.31
C GLU A 73 -17.63 -22.74 -22.18
N ASP A 74 -18.42 -21.85 -21.58
CA ASP A 74 -19.29 -20.90 -22.29
C ASP A 74 -18.53 -19.78 -23.02
N VAL A 75 -17.36 -19.37 -22.50
CA VAL A 75 -16.56 -18.26 -23.06
C VAL A 75 -15.46 -18.75 -24.00
N VAL A 76 -14.90 -19.91 -23.75
CA VAL A 76 -13.83 -20.53 -24.55
C VAL A 76 -14.34 -21.88 -25.06
N PRO A 77 -14.55 -22.03 -26.37
CA PRO A 77 -14.95 -23.32 -26.94
C PRO A 77 -13.76 -24.29 -26.86
N ILE A 78 -13.62 -24.94 -25.70
CA ILE A 78 -12.57 -25.94 -25.41
C ILE A 78 -12.57 -27.02 -26.48
N ASP A 79 -13.77 -27.39 -26.95
CA ASP A 79 -13.96 -28.33 -28.05
C ASP A 79 -13.27 -27.89 -29.35
N LYS A 80 -13.34 -26.58 -29.67
CA LYS A 80 -12.65 -26.05 -30.88
C LYS A 80 -11.13 -26.04 -30.74
N ILE A 81 -10.62 -25.71 -29.54
CA ILE A 81 -9.18 -25.73 -29.27
C ILE A 81 -8.68 -27.16 -29.38
N LEU A 82 -9.38 -28.11 -28.77
CA LEU A 82 -9.03 -29.50 -28.81
C LEU A 82 -9.10 -30.06 -30.23
N ALA A 83 -10.13 -29.67 -30.99
CA ALA A 83 -10.23 -30.03 -32.42
C ALA A 83 -9.03 -29.50 -33.22
N VAL A 84 -8.55 -28.28 -32.93
CA VAL A 84 -7.34 -27.74 -33.56
C VAL A 84 -6.10 -28.55 -33.18
N VAL A 85 -5.93 -28.89 -31.90
CA VAL A 85 -4.80 -29.73 -31.43
C VAL A 85 -4.83 -31.10 -32.11
N VAL A 86 -6.00 -31.77 -32.14
CA VAL A 86 -6.16 -33.04 -32.83
C VAL A 86 -5.82 -32.96 -34.30
N ARG A 87 -6.33 -31.92 -35.00
CA ARG A 87 -6.03 -31.71 -36.43
C ARG A 87 -4.54 -31.42 -36.67
N THR A 88 -3.90 -30.68 -35.78
CA THR A 88 -2.45 -30.42 -35.87
C THR A 88 -1.64 -31.72 -35.72
N VAL A 89 -1.99 -32.56 -34.76
CA VAL A 89 -1.33 -33.87 -34.55
C VAL A 89 -1.56 -34.79 -35.78
N GLN A 90 -2.79 -34.81 -36.32
CA GLN A 90 -3.14 -35.57 -37.53
C GLN A 90 -2.35 -35.05 -38.76
N LEU A 91 -2.21 -33.73 -38.93
CA LEU A 91 -1.42 -33.13 -39.97
C LEU A 91 0.06 -33.50 -39.88
N LEU A 92 0.65 -33.44 -38.66
CA LEU A 92 2.01 -33.89 -38.41
C LEU A 92 2.21 -35.38 -38.75
N LEU A 93 1.27 -36.19 -38.35
CA LEU A 93 1.29 -37.64 -38.69
C LEU A 93 1.19 -37.87 -40.21
N PHE A 94 0.33 -37.08 -40.90
CA PHE A 94 0.23 -37.12 -42.35
C PHE A 94 1.54 -36.70 -43.04
N VAL A 95 2.16 -35.60 -42.59
CA VAL A 95 3.46 -35.12 -43.13
C VAL A 95 4.55 -36.19 -42.89
N LEU A 96 4.60 -36.78 -41.69
CA LEU A 96 5.54 -37.83 -41.37
C LEU A 96 5.33 -39.05 -42.28
N THR A 97 4.08 -39.42 -42.55
CA THR A 97 3.74 -40.51 -43.47
C THR A 97 4.23 -40.21 -44.88
N VAL A 98 4.00 -38.99 -45.37
CA VAL A 98 4.49 -38.56 -46.69
C VAL A 98 6.04 -38.60 -46.77
N VAL A 99 6.73 -38.11 -45.72
CA VAL A 99 8.20 -38.20 -45.65
C VAL A 99 8.69 -39.63 -45.73
N VAL A 100 8.07 -40.57 -44.95
CA VAL A 100 8.46 -41.97 -45.00
C VAL A 100 8.19 -42.58 -46.37
N LEU A 101 7.07 -42.27 -47.03
CA LEU A 101 6.77 -42.71 -48.38
C LEU A 101 7.79 -42.19 -49.42
N LEU A 102 8.16 -40.93 -49.34
CA LEU A 102 9.19 -40.35 -50.23
C LEU A 102 10.53 -41.06 -50.09
N ILE A 103 10.92 -41.43 -48.85
CA ILE A 103 12.16 -42.17 -48.59
C ILE A 103 12.06 -43.61 -49.19
N VAL A 104 10.91 -44.28 -48.98
CA VAL A 104 10.68 -45.63 -49.53
C VAL A 104 10.76 -45.64 -51.06
N TRP A 105 10.30 -44.60 -51.73
CA TRP A 105 10.32 -44.51 -53.19
C TRP A 105 11.60 -43.86 -53.74
N GLY A 106 12.63 -43.64 -52.90
CA GLY A 106 13.93 -43.10 -53.32
C GLY A 106 13.95 -41.62 -53.61
N LEU A 107 12.86 -40.89 -53.29
CA LEU A 107 12.76 -39.42 -53.47
C LEU A 107 13.32 -38.68 -52.26
N VAL A 108 14.54 -39.03 -51.90
CA VAL A 108 15.20 -38.54 -50.65
C VAL A 108 15.40 -37.05 -50.65
N ASP A 109 15.74 -36.43 -51.79
CA ASP A 109 15.93 -34.99 -51.91
C ASP A 109 14.62 -34.21 -51.60
N VAL A 110 13.47 -34.72 -52.04
CA VAL A 110 12.17 -34.13 -51.78
C VAL A 110 11.79 -34.30 -50.30
N ALA A 111 12.15 -35.44 -49.69
CA ALA A 111 11.94 -35.68 -48.27
C ALA A 111 12.75 -34.68 -47.41
N TRP A 112 14.04 -34.44 -47.77
CA TRP A 112 14.84 -33.44 -47.08
C TRP A 112 14.32 -32.03 -47.27
N TRP A 113 13.84 -31.66 -48.44
CA TRP A 113 13.21 -30.37 -48.69
C TRP A 113 11.96 -30.21 -47.80
N LEU A 114 11.11 -31.23 -47.66
CA LEU A 114 9.91 -31.21 -46.84
C LEU A 114 10.26 -31.14 -45.36
N ILE A 115 11.29 -31.86 -44.89
CA ILE A 115 11.79 -31.78 -43.53
C ILE A 115 12.30 -30.38 -43.20
N GLY A 116 13.09 -29.78 -44.12
CA GLY A 116 13.58 -28.41 -43.97
C GLY A 116 12.44 -27.37 -43.89
N LEU A 117 11.39 -27.55 -44.70
CA LEU A 117 10.17 -26.73 -44.60
C LEU A 117 9.48 -26.87 -43.25
N LEU A 118 9.41 -28.10 -42.71
CA LEU A 118 8.82 -28.38 -41.42
C LEU A 118 9.65 -27.77 -40.29
N GLU A 119 10.98 -27.91 -40.32
CA GLU A 119 11.88 -27.30 -39.34
C GLU A 119 11.76 -25.78 -39.26
N THR A 120 11.54 -25.11 -40.41
CA THR A 120 11.33 -23.65 -40.44
C THR A 120 9.92 -23.23 -40.03
N ALA A 121 8.89 -24.03 -40.34
CA ALA A 121 7.50 -23.71 -40.03
C ALA A 121 7.11 -24.05 -38.57
N LEU A 122 7.65 -25.14 -38.02
CA LEU A 122 7.26 -25.64 -36.70
C LEU A 122 7.48 -24.61 -35.55
N PRO A 123 8.60 -23.87 -35.48
CA PRO A 123 8.79 -22.83 -34.47
C PRO A 123 7.74 -21.72 -34.57
N THR A 124 7.37 -21.33 -35.79
CA THR A 124 6.34 -20.28 -35.98
C THR A 124 4.97 -20.76 -35.57
N VAL A 125 4.59 -22.00 -35.90
CA VAL A 125 3.33 -22.61 -35.50
C VAL A 125 3.21 -22.73 -33.95
N THR A 126 4.31 -23.16 -33.31
CA THR A 126 4.35 -23.25 -31.85
C THR A 126 4.23 -21.88 -31.18
N ARG A 127 4.91 -20.83 -31.70
CA ARG A 127 4.78 -19.45 -31.23
C ARG A 127 3.36 -18.92 -31.35
N ILE A 128 2.70 -19.18 -32.50
CA ILE A 128 1.28 -18.80 -32.69
C ILE A 128 0.39 -19.54 -31.67
N GLY A 129 0.64 -20.84 -31.46
CA GLY A 129 -0.10 -21.63 -30.46
C GLY A 129 0.04 -21.09 -29.03
N PHE A 130 1.28 -20.77 -28.62
CA PHE A 130 1.53 -20.15 -27.30
C PHE A 130 0.90 -18.77 -27.19
N THR A 131 0.98 -17.95 -28.24
CA THR A 131 0.35 -16.63 -28.26
C THR A 131 -1.18 -16.73 -28.11
N ALA A 132 -1.81 -17.64 -28.87
CA ALA A 132 -3.24 -17.91 -28.76
C ALA A 132 -3.63 -18.37 -27.35
N THR A 133 -2.85 -19.27 -26.77
CA THR A 133 -3.07 -19.74 -25.38
C THR A 133 -2.99 -18.60 -24.37
N LEU A 134 -1.96 -17.73 -24.49
CA LEU A 134 -1.82 -16.56 -23.62
C LEU A 134 -3.00 -15.59 -23.74
N LEU A 135 -3.47 -15.33 -24.96
CA LEU A 135 -4.63 -14.46 -25.18
C LEU A 135 -5.92 -15.06 -24.62
N ILE A 136 -6.11 -16.37 -24.74
CA ILE A 136 -7.24 -17.08 -24.15
C ILE A 136 -7.18 -16.98 -22.61
N LEU A 137 -6.00 -17.29 -22.02
CA LEU A 137 -5.80 -17.15 -20.58
C LEU A 137 -6.01 -15.71 -20.10
N ALA A 138 -5.64 -14.72 -20.90
CA ALA A 138 -5.90 -13.31 -20.60
C ALA A 138 -7.38 -12.98 -20.60
N ALA A 139 -8.13 -13.48 -21.58
CA ALA A 139 -9.58 -13.28 -21.65
C ALA A 139 -10.29 -13.92 -20.44
N LEU A 140 -9.90 -15.15 -20.09
CA LEU A 140 -10.41 -15.85 -18.90
C LEU A 140 -10.02 -15.11 -17.61
N GLY A 141 -8.75 -14.73 -17.49
CA GLY A 141 -8.23 -13.98 -16.34
C GLY A 141 -8.97 -12.65 -16.16
N ASN A 142 -9.33 -11.98 -17.26
CA ASN A 142 -10.12 -10.75 -17.20
C ASN A 142 -11.51 -10.99 -16.60
N ASN A 143 -12.20 -12.06 -16.95
CA ASN A 143 -13.52 -12.38 -16.41
C ASN A 143 -13.42 -12.75 -14.92
N VAL A 144 -12.49 -13.64 -14.56
CA VAL A 144 -12.23 -13.99 -13.17
C VAL A 144 -11.87 -12.76 -12.33
N LEU A 145 -11.07 -11.85 -12.88
CA LEU A 145 -10.69 -10.62 -12.20
C LEU A 145 -11.90 -9.71 -11.93
N GLN A 146 -12.81 -9.58 -12.90
CA GLN A 146 -14.05 -8.81 -12.74
C GLN A 146 -14.97 -9.44 -11.68
N ASP A 147 -15.14 -10.77 -11.70
CA ASP A 147 -15.95 -11.49 -10.74
C ASP A 147 -15.39 -11.38 -9.32
N LEU A 148 -14.07 -11.52 -9.15
CA LEU A 148 -13.39 -11.33 -7.85
C LEU A 148 -13.55 -9.91 -7.31
N ILE A 149 -13.41 -8.90 -8.16
CA ILE A 149 -13.59 -7.50 -7.76
C ILE A 149 -15.05 -7.25 -7.37
N ALA A 150 -15.99 -7.75 -8.16
CA ALA A 150 -17.42 -7.61 -7.88
C ALA A 150 -17.83 -8.31 -6.58
N GLU A 151 -17.32 -9.50 -6.30
CA GLU A 151 -17.56 -10.23 -5.03
C GLU A 151 -17.00 -9.47 -3.83
N PHE A 152 -15.77 -8.95 -3.94
CA PHE A 152 -15.12 -8.15 -2.90
C PHE A 152 -15.86 -6.84 -2.61
N THR A 153 -16.46 -6.22 -3.63
CA THR A 153 -17.18 -4.95 -3.49
C THR A 153 -18.60 -5.14 -2.96
N THR A 154 -19.23 -6.29 -3.22
CA THR A 154 -20.60 -6.59 -2.76
C THR A 154 -20.63 -6.82 -1.24
N ASP A 155 -19.60 -7.43 -0.67
CA ASP A 155 -19.48 -7.68 0.78
C ASP A 155 -19.11 -6.42 1.60
N THR A 156 -18.63 -5.37 0.94
CA THR A 156 -18.13 -4.15 1.60
C THR A 156 -19.06 -2.97 1.29
N SER A 157 -19.99 -2.67 2.19
CA SER A 157 -21.00 -1.59 2.06
C SER A 157 -20.44 -0.17 1.84
N HIS A 158 -19.12 0.00 1.81
CA HIS A 158 -18.43 1.30 1.73
C HIS A 158 -17.77 1.59 0.38
N ILE A 159 -17.78 0.64 -0.56
CA ILE A 159 -17.19 0.84 -1.89
C ILE A 159 -18.27 1.31 -2.86
N THR A 160 -18.07 2.48 -3.46
CA THR A 160 -18.98 3.02 -4.47
C THR A 160 -18.73 2.32 -5.81
N LYS A 161 -19.79 2.24 -6.67
CA LYS A 161 -19.67 1.69 -8.03
C LYS A 161 -18.55 2.35 -8.86
N HIS A 162 -18.25 3.62 -8.57
CA HIS A 162 -17.17 4.34 -9.24
C HIS A 162 -15.78 3.82 -8.83
N GLN A 163 -15.58 3.52 -7.55
CA GLN A 163 -14.33 2.94 -7.04
C GLN A 163 -14.10 1.52 -7.58
N GLU A 164 -15.15 0.71 -7.66
CA GLU A 164 -15.13 -0.60 -8.30
C GLU A 164 -14.64 -0.52 -9.75
N GLN A 165 -15.22 0.41 -10.55
CA GLN A 165 -14.79 0.62 -11.93
C GLN A 165 -13.33 1.03 -12.07
N ILE A 166 -12.82 1.89 -11.19
CA ILE A 166 -11.42 2.30 -11.18
C ILE A 166 -10.51 1.10 -10.88
N LEU A 167 -10.84 0.32 -9.85
CA LEU A 167 -10.08 -0.88 -9.48
C LEU A 167 -10.01 -1.88 -10.65
N THR A 168 -11.15 -2.15 -11.27
CA THR A 168 -11.26 -3.03 -12.44
C THR A 168 -10.40 -2.53 -13.60
N ARG A 169 -10.42 -1.22 -13.89
CA ARG A 169 -9.58 -0.65 -14.96
C ARG A 169 -8.09 -0.77 -14.70
N ILE A 170 -7.65 -0.49 -13.47
CA ILE A 170 -6.24 -0.65 -13.08
C ILE A 170 -5.79 -2.10 -13.23
N ALA A 171 -6.59 -3.04 -12.75
CA ALA A 171 -6.29 -4.46 -12.83
C ALA A 171 -6.29 -4.97 -14.29
N GLN A 172 -7.21 -4.50 -15.14
CA GLN A 172 -7.21 -4.80 -16.58
C GLN A 172 -5.96 -4.28 -17.29
N VAL A 173 -5.54 -3.05 -17.00
CA VAL A 173 -4.30 -2.48 -17.58
C VAL A 173 -3.08 -3.30 -17.15
N ALA A 174 -2.99 -3.69 -15.87
CA ALA A 174 -1.91 -4.54 -15.38
C ALA A 174 -1.91 -5.91 -16.11
N LEU A 175 -3.06 -6.54 -16.28
CA LEU A 175 -3.20 -7.79 -17.01
C LEU A 175 -2.73 -7.65 -18.48
N ILE A 176 -3.16 -6.59 -19.16
CA ILE A 176 -2.75 -6.32 -20.55
C ILE A 176 -1.22 -6.17 -20.65
N ILE A 177 -0.59 -5.46 -19.71
CA ILE A 177 0.87 -5.30 -19.68
C ILE A 177 1.57 -6.65 -19.53
N VAL A 178 1.13 -7.48 -18.60
CA VAL A 178 1.71 -8.82 -18.34
C VAL A 178 1.57 -9.70 -19.58
N VAL A 179 0.39 -9.72 -20.20
CA VAL A 179 0.13 -10.50 -21.42
C VAL A 179 0.96 -10.00 -22.59
N ALA A 180 1.07 -8.68 -22.77
CA ALA A 180 1.90 -8.09 -23.83
C ALA A 180 3.37 -8.49 -23.68
N ILE A 181 3.93 -8.44 -22.45
CA ILE A 181 5.28 -8.90 -22.16
C ILE A 181 5.43 -10.40 -22.48
N GLY A 182 4.45 -11.23 -22.11
CA GLY A 182 4.44 -12.64 -22.42
C GLY A 182 4.44 -12.93 -23.92
N VAL A 183 3.61 -12.23 -24.68
CA VAL A 183 3.54 -12.33 -26.15
C VAL A 183 4.87 -11.92 -26.79
N LEU A 184 5.44 -10.78 -26.39
CA LEU A 184 6.74 -10.31 -26.90
C LEU A 184 7.86 -11.34 -26.63
N SER A 185 7.83 -11.96 -25.44
CA SER A 185 8.80 -13.01 -25.06
C SER A 185 8.68 -14.26 -25.91
N VAL A 186 7.46 -14.69 -26.28
CA VAL A 186 7.21 -15.83 -27.18
C VAL A 186 7.81 -15.59 -28.58
N TRP A 187 7.81 -14.34 -29.04
CA TRP A 187 8.34 -13.94 -30.34
C TRP A 187 9.82 -13.57 -30.31
N ASP A 188 10.55 -13.85 -29.23
CA ASP A 188 11.97 -13.52 -29.04
C ASP A 188 12.28 -12.03 -29.26
N ILE A 189 11.30 -11.14 -29.04
CA ILE A 189 11.52 -9.70 -29.14
C ILE A 189 12.30 -9.27 -27.91
N GLN A 190 13.39 -8.56 -28.13
CA GLN A 190 14.24 -8.05 -27.05
C GLN A 190 13.50 -6.99 -26.23
N ILE A 191 12.91 -7.41 -25.12
CA ILE A 191 12.16 -6.53 -24.20
C ILE A 191 13.06 -5.80 -23.19
N GLY A 192 14.39 -6.05 -23.20
CA GLY A 192 15.31 -5.47 -22.24
C GLY A 192 15.23 -3.95 -22.15
N GLY A 193 15.21 -3.26 -23.29
CA GLY A 193 15.06 -1.80 -23.32
C GLY A 193 13.70 -1.32 -22.80
N ILE A 194 12.61 -2.06 -23.09
CA ILE A 194 11.26 -1.75 -22.58
C ILE A 194 11.21 -1.94 -21.06
N LEU A 195 11.84 -3.01 -20.54
CA LEU A 195 11.89 -3.27 -19.10
C LEU A 195 12.70 -2.22 -18.35
N VAL A 196 13.83 -1.76 -18.91
CA VAL A 196 14.61 -0.65 -18.32
C VAL A 196 13.78 0.63 -18.29
N GLY A 197 13.10 0.98 -19.40
CA GLY A 197 12.21 2.13 -19.46
C GLY A 197 11.03 2.03 -18.50
N ALA A 198 10.38 0.87 -18.43
CA ALA A 198 9.30 0.60 -17.48
C ALA A 198 9.79 0.66 -16.03
N GLY A 199 11.00 0.15 -15.74
CA GLY A 199 11.63 0.27 -14.42
C GLY A 199 11.86 1.71 -14.02
N PHE A 200 12.37 2.55 -14.92
CA PHE A 200 12.53 3.99 -14.68
C PHE A 200 11.18 4.69 -14.41
N LEU A 201 10.16 4.42 -15.24
CA LEU A 201 8.81 4.91 -15.01
C LEU A 201 8.24 4.42 -13.65
N GLY A 202 8.52 3.17 -13.28
CA GLY A 202 8.14 2.60 -11.99
C GLY A 202 8.75 3.37 -10.81
N ILE A 203 10.02 3.78 -10.92
CA ILE A 203 10.68 4.61 -9.92
C ILE A 203 9.98 5.98 -9.81
N VAL A 204 9.72 6.64 -10.94
CA VAL A 204 9.05 7.95 -10.96
C VAL A 204 7.64 7.88 -10.34
N VAL A 205 6.84 6.88 -10.74
CA VAL A 205 5.50 6.65 -10.18
C VAL A 205 5.57 6.27 -8.71
N GLY A 206 6.53 5.41 -8.31
CA GLY A 206 6.75 5.04 -6.92
C GLY A 206 7.13 6.22 -6.04
N MET A 207 7.99 7.11 -6.53
CA MET A 207 8.34 8.35 -5.82
C MET A 207 7.13 9.30 -5.70
N ALA A 208 6.32 9.42 -6.75
CA ALA A 208 5.09 10.22 -6.71
C ALA A 208 4.05 9.65 -5.73
N ALA A 209 3.94 8.32 -5.63
CA ALA A 209 3.01 7.63 -4.74
C ALA A 209 3.52 7.48 -3.29
N ARG A 210 4.78 7.85 -3.01
CA ARG A 210 5.43 7.61 -1.71
C ARG A 210 4.64 8.14 -0.52
N GLN A 211 4.13 9.37 -0.62
CA GLN A 211 3.38 10.00 0.48
C GLN A 211 2.07 9.25 0.75
N THR A 212 1.31 8.93 -0.29
CA THR A 212 0.05 8.18 -0.16
C THR A 212 0.29 6.81 0.46
N LEU A 213 1.33 6.10 0.02
CA LEU A 213 1.70 4.80 0.57
C LEU A 213 2.19 4.92 2.02
N GLY A 214 2.91 6.00 2.35
CA GLY A 214 3.33 6.33 3.71
C GLY A 214 2.13 6.48 4.65
N SER A 215 1.12 7.27 4.25
CA SER A 215 -0.11 7.46 5.03
C SER A 215 -0.90 6.16 5.23
N LEU A 216 -0.95 5.28 4.22
CA LEU A 216 -1.58 3.95 4.34
C LEU A 216 -0.85 3.06 5.37
N ILE A 217 0.47 2.97 5.28
CA ILE A 217 1.29 2.17 6.19
C ILE A 217 1.19 2.72 7.62
N ALA A 218 1.29 4.05 7.78
CA ALA A 218 1.14 4.71 9.05
C ALA A 218 -0.25 4.45 9.67
N GLY A 219 -1.32 4.55 8.86
CA GLY A 219 -2.69 4.24 9.31
C GLY A 219 -2.82 2.80 9.80
N PHE A 220 -2.23 1.86 9.08
CA PHE A 220 -2.20 0.47 9.51
C PHE A 220 -1.47 0.30 10.86
N VAL A 221 -0.30 0.92 11.02
CA VAL A 221 0.47 0.90 12.27
C VAL A 221 -0.33 1.53 13.41
N LEU A 222 -0.98 2.68 13.20
CA LEU A 222 -1.80 3.34 14.21
C LEU A 222 -2.98 2.47 14.66
N MET A 223 -3.65 1.76 13.74
CA MET A 223 -4.76 0.86 14.07
C MET A 223 -4.30 -0.36 14.88
N PHE A 224 -3.08 -0.86 14.65
CA PHE A 224 -2.53 -2.01 15.38
C PHE A 224 -1.91 -1.62 16.71
N SER A 225 -1.06 -0.58 16.75
CA SER A 225 -0.34 -0.16 17.96
C SER A 225 -1.19 0.66 18.93
N ARG A 226 -2.28 1.28 18.42
CA ARG A 226 -3.27 2.08 19.18
C ARG A 226 -2.62 3.02 20.21
N PRO A 227 -1.74 3.94 19.81
CA PRO A 227 -1.16 4.91 20.73
C PRO A 227 -2.24 5.85 21.31
N PHE A 228 -3.37 6.01 20.64
CA PHE A 228 -4.59 6.70 21.05
C PHE A 228 -5.82 6.03 20.43
N GLU A 229 -6.99 6.29 20.98
CA GLU A 229 -8.27 5.73 20.55
C GLU A 229 -9.28 6.85 20.22
N ILE A 230 -10.39 6.47 19.57
CA ILE A 230 -11.49 7.41 19.31
C ILE A 230 -12.08 7.87 20.66
N GLY A 231 -12.20 9.18 20.84
CA GLY A 231 -12.59 9.81 22.08
C GLY A 231 -11.43 10.41 22.87
N ASP A 232 -10.18 10.04 22.57
CA ASP A 232 -9.02 10.57 23.26
C ASP A 232 -8.80 12.06 22.94
N TRP A 233 -8.35 12.79 23.93
CA TRP A 233 -7.84 14.14 23.78
C TRP A 233 -6.36 14.10 23.48
N ILE A 234 -6.01 14.36 22.22
CA ILE A 234 -4.62 14.35 21.77
C ILE A 234 -4.16 15.71 21.20
N THR A 235 -2.87 15.87 21.12
CA THR A 235 -2.23 16.97 20.39
C THR A 235 -1.17 16.35 19.47
N VAL A 236 -1.22 16.70 18.18
CA VAL A 236 -0.27 16.30 17.15
C VAL A 236 0.33 17.55 16.52
N GLY A 237 1.59 17.88 16.87
CA GLY A 237 2.17 19.18 16.54
C GLY A 237 1.33 20.32 17.15
N ASP A 238 0.85 21.25 16.30
CA ASP A 238 0.05 22.39 16.73
C ASP A 238 -1.46 22.07 16.80
N ASN A 239 -1.89 20.90 16.36
CA ASN A 239 -3.29 20.53 16.29
C ASN A 239 -3.72 19.73 17.53
N GLY A 240 -4.53 20.34 18.36
CA GLY A 240 -5.13 19.72 19.55
C GLY A 240 -6.62 19.46 19.34
N GLY A 241 -7.13 18.31 19.85
CA GLY A 241 -8.54 18.01 19.76
C GLY A 241 -8.90 16.61 20.26
N ILE A 242 -10.19 16.29 20.15
CA ILE A 242 -10.72 14.96 20.43
C ILE A 242 -10.70 14.13 19.14
N VAL A 243 -10.16 12.91 19.19
CA VAL A 243 -10.17 11.97 18.08
C VAL A 243 -11.61 11.54 17.79
N THR A 244 -12.11 11.85 16.59
CA THR A 244 -13.46 11.49 16.15
C THR A 244 -13.48 10.26 15.27
N GLN A 245 -12.44 10.05 14.47
CA GLN A 245 -12.33 8.93 13.55
C GLN A 245 -10.86 8.66 13.19
N ILE A 246 -10.51 7.39 13.00
CA ILE A 246 -9.24 6.95 12.45
C ILE A 246 -9.57 6.14 11.20
N THR A 247 -9.17 6.65 10.03
CA THR A 247 -9.30 5.96 8.74
C THR A 247 -7.96 5.36 8.31
N ILE A 248 -7.95 4.62 7.22
CA ILE A 248 -6.71 4.03 6.68
C ILE A 248 -5.67 5.11 6.32
N MET A 249 -6.11 6.30 5.85
CA MET A 249 -5.21 7.36 5.39
C MET A 249 -5.11 8.56 6.34
N ASN A 250 -6.16 8.82 7.12
CA ASN A 250 -6.28 10.05 7.90
C ASN A 250 -6.80 9.79 9.31
N THR A 251 -6.34 10.59 10.24
CA THR A 251 -6.90 10.74 11.59
C THR A 251 -7.69 12.04 11.63
N HIS A 252 -8.93 11.98 12.13
CA HIS A 252 -9.83 13.12 12.25
C HIS A 252 -9.90 13.55 13.71
N LEU A 253 -9.69 14.82 13.95
CA LEU A 253 -9.87 15.45 15.27
C LEU A 253 -10.98 16.49 15.18
N ARG A 254 -11.65 16.71 16.32
CA ARG A 254 -12.47 17.89 16.54
C ARG A 254 -11.76 18.77 17.54
N ASN A 255 -11.37 19.99 17.11
CA ASN A 255 -10.77 20.96 18.02
C ASN A 255 -11.81 21.58 18.96
N PHE A 256 -11.38 22.46 19.86
CA PHE A 256 -12.25 23.04 20.86
C PHE A 256 -13.10 24.20 20.35
N ASP A 257 -12.81 24.69 19.16
CA ASP A 257 -13.59 25.71 18.44
C ASP A 257 -14.67 25.07 17.56
N GLY A 258 -14.79 23.71 17.59
CA GLY A 258 -15.77 22.95 16.85
C GLY A 258 -15.36 22.57 15.43
N GLU A 259 -14.13 22.90 15.02
CA GLU A 259 -13.61 22.63 13.70
C GLU A 259 -13.19 21.16 13.54
N HIS A 260 -13.35 20.63 12.34
CA HIS A 260 -12.85 19.32 11.97
C HIS A 260 -11.45 19.43 11.38
N VAL A 261 -10.47 18.88 12.07
CA VAL A 261 -9.07 18.82 11.62
C VAL A 261 -8.80 17.42 11.06
N VAL A 262 -8.35 17.35 9.81
CA VAL A 262 -8.00 16.10 9.14
C VAL A 262 -6.49 16.05 8.97
N ILE A 263 -5.85 15.09 9.62
CA ILE A 263 -4.39 14.92 9.60
C ILE A 263 -4.06 13.63 8.88
N PRO A 264 -3.24 13.65 7.79
CA PRO A 264 -2.73 12.44 7.17
C PRO A 264 -1.96 11.59 8.19
N ASN A 265 -2.13 10.27 8.15
CA ASN A 265 -1.58 9.37 9.16
C ASN A 265 -0.03 9.34 9.18
N ASP A 266 0.63 9.58 8.04
CA ASP A 266 2.08 9.78 7.99
C ASP A 266 2.53 10.95 8.86
N ASN A 267 1.81 12.09 8.80
CA ASN A 267 2.10 13.25 9.63
C ASN A 267 1.86 12.99 11.13
N VAL A 268 0.92 12.10 11.46
CA VAL A 268 0.68 11.69 12.85
C VAL A 268 1.80 10.77 13.35
N ALA A 269 2.25 9.82 12.49
CA ALA A 269 3.30 8.88 12.84
C ALA A 269 4.69 9.52 12.95
N ASP A 270 4.94 10.57 12.17
CA ASP A 270 6.24 11.26 12.14
C ASP A 270 6.39 12.32 13.25
N ARG A 271 5.35 12.59 14.04
CA ARG A 271 5.36 13.62 15.09
C ARG A 271 5.12 13.02 16.47
N ALA A 272 5.57 13.74 17.49
CA ALA A 272 5.19 13.41 18.86
C ALA A 272 3.69 13.62 19.05
N VAL A 273 3.02 12.60 19.57
CA VAL A 273 1.61 12.64 19.96
C VAL A 273 1.53 12.75 21.47
N VAL A 274 0.92 13.84 21.96
CA VAL A 274 0.63 14.01 23.39
C VAL A 274 -0.81 13.57 23.63
N ASN A 275 -1.00 12.43 24.31
CA ASN A 275 -2.31 11.97 24.74
C ASN A 275 -2.57 12.41 26.19
N ARG A 276 -3.62 13.21 26.40
CA ARG A 276 -3.98 13.77 27.70
C ARG A 276 -5.05 12.98 28.44
N SER A 277 -5.67 12.02 27.78
CA SER A 277 -6.79 11.24 28.37
C SER A 277 -6.43 9.80 28.69
N ARG A 278 -5.34 9.27 28.14
CA ARG A 278 -4.98 7.85 28.24
C ARG A 278 -4.87 7.32 29.67
N ASP A 279 -4.28 8.12 30.57
CA ASP A 279 -4.04 7.69 31.95
C ASP A 279 -5.22 7.98 32.89
N GLY A 280 -6.33 8.50 32.36
CA GLY A 280 -7.54 8.78 33.12
C GLY A 280 -7.46 10.00 34.04
N LYS A 281 -6.26 10.61 34.20
CA LYS A 281 -6.02 11.81 34.99
C LYS A 281 -5.08 12.75 34.26
N LEU A 282 -5.30 14.05 34.42
CA LEU A 282 -4.44 15.08 33.85
C LEU A 282 -4.04 16.09 34.92
N ARG A 283 -2.74 16.38 35.01
CA ARG A 283 -2.27 17.43 35.88
C ARG A 283 -2.38 18.78 35.16
N VAL A 284 -3.00 19.71 35.88
CA VAL A 284 -3.16 21.10 35.44
C VAL A 284 -2.27 22.00 36.27
N HIS A 285 -1.76 23.04 35.68
CA HIS A 285 -0.91 24.07 36.31
C HIS A 285 -1.61 25.40 36.20
N VAL A 286 -1.61 26.15 37.31
CA VAL A 286 -2.05 27.56 37.39
C VAL A 286 -1.01 28.34 38.14
N GLU A 287 -0.50 29.41 37.54
CA GLU A 287 0.46 30.29 38.17
C GLU A 287 -0.23 31.52 38.79
N VAL A 288 0.18 31.87 40.00
CA VAL A 288 -0.26 33.09 40.66
C VAL A 288 0.94 33.79 41.30
N GLY A 289 1.08 35.10 41.13
CA GLY A 289 2.12 35.91 41.79
C GLY A 289 1.60 36.51 43.09
N VAL A 290 2.43 36.46 44.12
CA VAL A 290 2.19 37.16 45.41
C VAL A 290 3.21 38.27 45.58
N ASP A 291 2.86 39.32 46.33
CA ASP A 291 3.73 40.47 46.59
C ASP A 291 5.05 40.05 47.25
N TYR A 292 6.13 40.76 47.01
CA TYR A 292 7.44 40.51 47.62
C TYR A 292 7.42 40.68 49.16
N ASP A 293 6.48 41.46 49.71
CA ASP A 293 6.29 41.67 51.16
C ASP A 293 5.50 40.52 51.80
N ALA A 294 4.85 39.63 51.01
CA ALA A 294 4.14 38.47 51.48
C ALA A 294 5.08 37.28 51.75
N ASP A 295 4.78 36.50 52.79
CA ASP A 295 5.49 35.20 52.98
C ASP A 295 5.00 34.19 51.93
N PRO A 296 5.86 33.75 50.99
CA PRO A 296 5.46 32.87 49.92
C PRO A 296 5.09 31.47 50.41
N ASN A 297 5.65 30.99 51.55
CA ASN A 297 5.28 29.69 52.10
C ASN A 297 3.88 29.74 52.73
N ARG A 298 3.57 30.83 53.47
CA ARG A 298 2.25 31.06 54.01
C ARG A 298 1.20 31.20 52.91
N ALA A 299 1.55 31.91 51.84
CA ALA A 299 0.68 32.08 50.68
C ALA A 299 0.43 30.72 49.98
N ALA A 300 1.45 29.86 49.87
CA ALA A 300 1.34 28.51 49.28
C ALA A 300 0.41 27.60 50.15
N GLU A 301 0.52 27.66 51.49
CA GLU A 301 -0.38 26.91 52.38
C GLU A 301 -1.83 27.35 52.20
N ILE A 302 -2.10 28.65 52.18
CA ILE A 302 -3.45 29.20 52.03
C ILE A 302 -4.03 28.88 50.63
N ALA A 303 -3.22 28.93 49.59
CA ALA A 303 -3.64 28.55 48.26
C ALA A 303 -3.91 27.02 48.16
N LEU A 304 -3.13 26.19 48.85
CA LEU A 304 -3.35 24.76 48.91
C LEU A 304 -4.70 24.43 49.56
N ASP A 305 -5.00 25.00 50.74
CA ASP A 305 -6.26 24.84 51.43
C ASP A 305 -7.47 25.23 50.53
N ALA A 306 -7.31 26.33 49.80
CA ALA A 306 -8.35 26.79 48.86
C ALA A 306 -8.58 25.81 47.69
N VAL A 307 -7.49 25.23 47.15
CA VAL A 307 -7.55 24.29 46.02
C VAL A 307 -8.15 22.94 46.41
N GLU A 308 -7.88 22.47 47.64
CA GLU A 308 -8.44 21.20 48.16
C GLU A 308 -9.98 21.26 48.33
N GLU A 309 -10.55 22.45 48.50
CA GLU A 309 -12.01 22.62 48.59
C GLU A 309 -12.71 22.66 47.21
N VAL A 310 -11.98 22.70 46.11
CA VAL A 310 -12.55 22.80 44.74
C VAL A 310 -13.07 21.48 44.24
N GLN A 311 -14.35 21.38 43.95
CA GLN A 311 -15.08 20.16 43.55
C GLN A 311 -14.48 19.45 42.29
N PHE A 312 -13.78 20.16 41.40
CA PHE A 312 -13.24 19.61 40.17
C PHE A 312 -11.78 19.18 40.28
N VAL A 313 -11.21 19.27 41.45
CA VAL A 313 -9.83 18.84 41.77
C VAL A 313 -9.89 17.45 42.38
N ASP A 314 -9.04 16.55 41.90
CA ASP A 314 -8.90 15.20 42.46
C ASP A 314 -8.07 15.25 43.76
N ASP A 315 -8.53 14.48 44.76
CA ASP A 315 -7.82 14.32 46.04
C ASP A 315 -6.62 13.38 45.94
N ASN A 316 -6.52 12.59 44.91
CA ASN A 316 -5.45 11.62 44.74
C ASN A 316 -4.92 11.58 43.29
N PRO A 317 -3.70 12.02 42.99
CA PRO A 317 -2.72 12.63 43.92
C PRO A 317 -3.17 13.99 44.43
N ASN A 318 -2.80 14.30 45.65
CA ASN A 318 -3.15 15.58 46.30
C ASN A 318 -2.63 16.78 45.49
N PRO A 319 -3.34 17.90 45.48
CA PRO A 319 -2.84 19.16 44.92
C PRO A 319 -1.58 19.60 45.64
N GLN A 320 -0.78 20.42 44.97
CA GLN A 320 0.50 20.93 45.47
C GLN A 320 0.61 22.40 45.08
N VAL A 321 1.11 23.23 46.02
CA VAL A 321 1.44 24.62 45.74
C VAL A 321 2.84 24.92 46.28
N PHE A 322 3.68 25.53 45.47
CA PHE A 322 5.02 25.93 45.92
C PHE A 322 5.57 27.09 45.09
N PRO A 323 6.46 27.90 45.68
CA PRO A 323 7.16 28.93 44.95
C PRO A 323 8.04 28.35 43.85
N VAL A 324 7.98 28.93 42.63
CA VAL A 324 8.76 28.46 41.46
C VAL A 324 9.73 29.50 40.92
N GLY A 325 9.55 30.78 41.25
CA GLY A 325 10.43 31.81 40.73
C GLY A 325 10.11 33.19 41.24
N PHE A 326 10.91 34.16 40.77
CA PHE A 326 10.72 35.59 41.00
C PHE A 326 10.27 36.27 39.71
N GLY A 327 9.04 36.78 39.72
CA GLY A 327 8.49 37.57 38.65
C GLY A 327 8.95 39.00 38.66
N GLY A 328 8.52 39.80 37.68
CA GLY A 328 8.88 41.23 37.59
C GLY A 328 8.41 42.08 38.78
N SER A 329 7.36 41.67 39.49
CA SER A 329 6.79 42.39 40.64
C SER A 329 6.21 41.40 41.65
N SER A 330 6.51 40.08 41.55
CA SER A 330 5.87 39.03 42.34
C SER A 330 6.85 37.93 42.68
N VAL A 331 6.55 37.14 43.71
CA VAL A 331 7.03 35.77 43.90
C VAL A 331 5.99 34.85 43.28
N ASP A 332 6.38 34.07 42.29
CA ASP A 332 5.46 33.24 41.51
C ASP A 332 5.27 31.89 42.18
N LEU A 333 4.01 31.51 42.41
CA LEU A 333 3.61 30.20 42.94
C LEU A 333 3.02 29.38 41.80
N ASP A 334 3.39 28.08 41.69
CA ASP A 334 2.78 27.10 40.79
C ASP A 334 1.82 26.21 41.57
N ILE A 335 0.55 26.32 41.22
CA ILE A 335 -0.55 25.54 41.74
C ILE A 335 -0.73 24.35 40.83
N ARG A 336 -0.52 23.13 41.35
CA ARG A 336 -0.60 21.87 40.61
C ARG A 336 -1.74 21.03 41.18
N PHE A 337 -2.66 20.67 40.29
CA PHE A 337 -3.78 19.82 40.69
C PHE A 337 -4.13 18.83 39.59
N TRP A 338 -4.83 17.76 39.94
CA TRP A 338 -5.27 16.75 39.01
C TRP A 338 -6.76 16.87 38.76
N ILE A 339 -7.15 16.51 37.52
CA ILE A 339 -8.54 16.41 37.11
C ILE A 339 -8.84 15.01 36.56
N SER A 340 -10.05 14.50 36.82
CA SER A 340 -10.55 13.22 36.36
C SER A 340 -12.06 13.31 36.11
N PRO A 341 -12.57 12.84 34.92
CA PRO A 341 -11.82 12.42 33.75
C PRO A 341 -11.16 13.61 33.03
N PRO A 342 -9.99 13.41 32.36
CA PRO A 342 -9.30 14.47 31.62
C PRO A 342 -10.06 14.85 30.36
N ASN A 343 -10.73 15.99 30.45
CA ASN A 343 -11.57 16.50 29.38
C ASN A 343 -11.38 18.03 29.34
N PRO A 344 -11.37 18.66 28.19
CA PRO A 344 -11.16 20.10 28.06
C PRO A 344 -12.14 20.94 28.86
N GLN A 345 -13.41 20.57 28.88
CA GLN A 345 -14.44 21.29 29.65
C GLN A 345 -14.20 21.20 31.16
N VAL A 346 -13.83 20.01 31.67
CA VAL A 346 -13.46 19.83 33.07
C VAL A 346 -12.22 20.64 33.39
N ARG A 347 -11.19 20.63 32.53
CA ARG A 347 -9.98 21.45 32.70
C ARG A 347 -10.32 22.93 32.84
N TRP A 348 -11.14 23.49 31.94
CA TRP A 348 -11.51 24.91 32.00
C TRP A 348 -12.31 25.25 33.23
N ARG A 349 -13.28 24.41 33.61
CA ARG A 349 -14.04 24.62 34.85
C ARG A 349 -13.17 24.55 36.08
N ALA A 350 -12.32 23.53 36.18
CA ALA A 350 -11.40 23.37 37.30
C ALA A 350 -10.43 24.55 37.42
N THR A 351 -9.83 24.97 36.26
CA THR A 351 -8.93 26.12 36.21
C THR A 351 -9.65 27.38 36.70
N GLY A 352 -10.86 27.66 36.21
CA GLY A 352 -11.64 28.83 36.61
C GLY A 352 -12.01 28.79 38.12
N ALA A 353 -12.48 27.63 38.62
CA ALA A 353 -12.82 27.48 40.00
C ALA A 353 -11.60 27.60 40.95
N VAL A 354 -10.46 27.06 40.57
CA VAL A 354 -9.19 27.21 41.30
C VAL A 354 -8.77 28.69 41.40
N ILE A 355 -8.80 29.41 40.27
CA ILE A 355 -8.45 30.84 40.24
C ILE A 355 -9.38 31.64 41.15
N GLU A 356 -10.69 31.37 41.10
CA GLU A 356 -11.70 32.03 41.93
C GLU A 356 -11.48 31.73 43.41
N ALA A 357 -11.34 30.47 43.79
CA ALA A 357 -11.13 30.05 45.17
C ALA A 357 -9.84 30.62 45.79
N VAL A 358 -8.73 30.57 45.05
CA VAL A 358 -7.45 31.13 45.51
C VAL A 358 -7.55 32.64 45.67
N LYS A 359 -8.16 33.33 44.70
CA LYS A 359 -8.34 34.78 44.77
C LYS A 359 -9.17 35.18 45.97
N GLU A 360 -10.30 34.54 46.24
CA GLU A 360 -11.18 34.81 47.39
C GLU A 360 -10.44 34.55 48.71
N ARG A 361 -9.70 33.47 48.80
CA ARG A 361 -8.93 33.11 50.00
C ARG A 361 -7.79 34.09 50.25
N PHE A 362 -7.07 34.52 49.22
CA PHE A 362 -6.01 35.56 49.35
C PHE A 362 -6.57 36.90 49.79
N ASP A 363 -7.73 37.31 49.27
CA ASP A 363 -8.37 38.54 49.71
C ASP A 363 -8.77 38.47 51.18
N THR A 364 -9.27 37.33 51.66
CA THR A 364 -9.68 37.10 53.05
C THR A 364 -8.47 37.12 54.00
N GLU A 365 -7.36 36.52 53.60
CA GLU A 365 -6.12 36.44 54.39
C GLU A 365 -5.17 37.60 54.19
N SER A 366 -5.61 38.65 53.45
CA SER A 366 -4.83 39.85 53.15
C SER A 366 -3.50 39.59 52.41
N ILE A 367 -3.49 38.55 51.56
CA ILE A 367 -2.35 38.27 50.65
C ILE A 367 -2.55 39.08 49.38
N ALA A 368 -1.63 39.99 49.11
CA ALA A 368 -1.71 40.84 47.92
C ALA A 368 -1.18 40.14 46.65
N ILE A 369 -1.99 40.18 45.59
CA ILE A 369 -1.55 39.93 44.23
C ILE A 369 -1.08 41.27 43.66
N PRO A 370 0.19 41.46 43.42
CA PRO A 370 0.74 42.78 43.15
C PRO A 370 0.36 43.31 41.75
N PHE A 371 0.11 44.59 41.68
CA PHE A 371 0.11 45.30 40.41
C PHE A 371 1.56 45.46 39.87
N PRO A 372 1.76 45.66 38.58
CA PRO A 372 3.08 45.94 38.07
C PRO A 372 3.74 47.12 38.78
N GLN A 373 4.86 46.87 39.43
CA GLN A 373 5.61 47.90 40.17
C GLN A 373 6.69 48.50 39.25
N ARG A 374 6.80 49.82 39.21
CA ARG A 374 7.84 50.53 38.47
C ARG A 374 8.47 51.65 39.30
N THR A 375 9.78 51.63 39.47
CA THR A 375 10.53 52.73 40.03
C THR A 375 10.81 53.74 38.91
N VAL A 376 10.28 54.96 39.05
CA VAL A 376 10.54 56.04 38.12
C VAL A 376 11.64 56.89 38.68
N GLY A 377 12.82 56.82 38.11
CA GLY A 377 13.97 57.71 38.43
C GLY A 377 14.21 58.70 37.30
N GLN A 378 14.58 59.93 37.65
CA GLN A 378 15.14 60.87 36.66
C GLN A 378 16.55 60.42 36.33
N ARG A 379 16.83 60.20 35.09
CA ARG A 379 18.18 59.98 34.60
C ARG A 379 18.84 61.34 34.66
N GLU A 380 19.80 61.61 35.58
CA GLU A 380 20.66 62.75 35.49
C GLU A 380 21.33 62.69 34.11
N SER A 381 20.96 63.70 33.28
CA SER A 381 21.65 63.88 32.02
C SER A 381 23.05 64.38 32.31
N GLU A 382 24.05 63.57 32.31
CA GLU A 382 25.46 63.95 32.15
C GLU A 382 25.64 64.58 30.76
N ALA A 383 25.28 65.83 30.66
CA ALA A 383 25.60 66.67 29.52
C ALA A 383 26.00 68.04 29.99
N GLU A 384 26.95 68.12 30.95
CA GLU A 384 27.86 69.25 30.96
C GLU A 384 29.02 68.88 30.03
N LEU A 385 28.90 69.32 28.77
CA LEU A 385 30.03 69.40 27.87
C LEU A 385 31.02 70.44 28.50
N PRO A 386 32.32 70.13 28.64
CA PRO A 386 33.29 71.04 29.17
C PRO A 386 33.32 72.34 28.32
N ALA A 387 33.09 73.48 28.94
CA ALA A 387 33.18 74.75 28.28
C ALA A 387 34.53 74.90 27.56
N GLU A 388 34.49 75.19 26.27
CA GLU A 388 35.66 75.52 25.47
C GLU A 388 36.43 76.60 26.12
N ARG A 389 37.68 76.37 26.53
CA ARG A 389 38.64 77.29 27.02
C ARG A 389 39.00 78.26 25.87
N LYS A 390 38.40 79.50 25.84
CA LYS A 390 38.84 80.56 24.97
C LYS A 390 40.30 80.85 25.24
N THR A 391 41.15 80.49 24.33
CA THR A 391 42.54 80.86 24.29
C THR A 391 42.58 82.34 23.95
N GLU A 392 42.88 83.22 24.93
CA GLU A 392 43.29 84.60 24.69
C GLU A 392 44.60 84.57 23.89
N MET A 393 44.55 84.93 22.63
CA MET A 393 45.72 85.31 21.88
C MET A 393 46.06 86.76 22.26
N GLY A 394 47.07 86.90 23.16
CA GLY A 394 47.67 88.10 23.46
C GLY A 394 48.37 88.73 22.26
N SER A 395 48.03 89.98 21.97
CA SER A 395 48.74 90.85 21.09
C SER A 395 50.05 91.31 21.73
N THR A 396 51.14 91.13 21.03
CA THR A 396 52.35 91.93 21.25
C THR A 396 52.95 92.27 19.89
N ASP A 397 52.95 93.56 19.63
CA ASP A 397 53.83 94.40 18.79
C ASP A 397 54.23 93.96 17.39
#